data_a10286fc3880c66a251aff367736346f
#
_entry.id   a10286fc3880c66a251aff367736346f
#
_cell.length_a   1.000
_cell.length_b   1.000
_cell.length_c   1.000
_cell.angle_alpha   90.00
_cell.angle_beta   90.00
_cell.angle_gamma   90.00
#
_symmetry.space_group_name_H-M   'P 1'
#
loop_
_entity.id
_entity.type
_entity.pdbx_description
1 polymer ?
#
loop_
_entity_poly.entity_id
_entity_poly.type
_entity_poly.pdbx_seq_one_letter_code
_entity_poly.pdbx_strand_id
1 'polypeptide(L)'
;EAMEDLLLTLHKGDYVMGGKNHNSHGCMVTFPDDPEFEGMPKNAEDRRFMAMPAYLGGRYQMAGMKWYGSNMENKKKGLPRSILMMMLNDKDTGAPLAMMSANLLSSYRTGGIPGVGCKYLAREAAKTVAIIGPGVMGKTSLRAFVSVRPGIDTVKIKGRGQKSIDSFVAFVKEECPGIKNIVICDSIEEAVKDSDIISMTVRQSFLILIRNGLKKVH
;
A
#
# COMPACT_ATOMS: atom_id res chain seq x y z
N GLU A 1 -11.31 -10.33 -4.13
CA GLU A 1 -11.97 -11.31 -3.25
C GLU A 1 -11.35 -11.33 -1.84
N ALA A 2 -10.10 -11.80 -1.61
CA ALA A 2 -9.53 -11.94 -0.28
C ALA A 2 -9.53 -10.64 0.55
N MET A 3 -9.25 -9.48 -0.05
CA MET A 3 -9.30 -8.19 0.64
C MET A 3 -10.73 -7.76 0.99
N GLU A 4 -11.68 -8.08 0.14
CA GLU A 4 -13.11 -7.83 0.39
C GLU A 4 -13.63 -8.68 1.54
N ASP A 5 -13.29 -9.94 1.54
CA ASP A 5 -13.59 -10.92 2.58
C ASP A 5 -12.99 -10.52 3.95
N LEU A 6 -11.72 -10.07 3.93
CA LEU A 6 -11.07 -9.47 5.09
C LEU A 6 -11.86 -8.28 5.64
N LEU A 7 -12.26 -7.34 4.79
CA LEU A 7 -13.01 -6.16 5.22
C LEU A 7 -14.39 -6.52 5.78
N LEU A 8 -15.07 -7.52 5.22
CA LEU A 8 -16.32 -8.05 5.76
C LEU A 8 -16.11 -8.72 7.13
N THR A 9 -15.02 -9.46 7.30
CA THR A 9 -14.67 -10.08 8.59
C THR A 9 -14.38 -9.02 9.65
N LEU A 10 -13.64 -7.97 9.29
CA LEU A 10 -13.39 -6.81 10.16
C LEU A 10 -14.68 -6.06 10.52
N HIS A 11 -15.59 -5.87 9.56
CA HIS A 11 -16.88 -5.24 9.80
C HIS A 11 -17.74 -6.02 10.81
N LYS A 12 -17.66 -7.34 10.79
CA LYS A 12 -18.35 -8.21 11.76
C LYS A 12 -17.71 -8.22 13.14
N GLY A 13 -16.53 -7.63 13.30
CA GLY A 13 -15.79 -7.60 14.57
C GLY A 13 -15.07 -8.93 14.89
N ASP A 14 -15.01 -9.88 13.95
CA ASP A 14 -14.38 -11.19 14.16
C ASP A 14 -12.86 -11.12 13.92
N TYR A 15 -12.20 -10.33 14.74
CA TYR A 15 -10.74 -10.18 14.74
C TYR A 15 -10.25 -9.64 16.09
N VAL A 16 -8.97 -9.84 16.37
CA VAL A 16 -8.27 -9.22 17.50
C VAL A 16 -6.94 -8.66 16.98
N MET A 17 -6.64 -7.42 17.32
CA MET A 17 -5.35 -6.78 17.02
C MET A 17 -4.58 -6.51 18.29
N GLY A 18 -3.29 -6.84 18.29
CA GLY A 18 -2.39 -6.51 19.37
C GLY A 18 -1.93 -5.05 19.34
N GLY A 19 -1.28 -4.63 20.41
CA GLY A 19 -0.77 -3.28 20.60
C GLY A 19 -1.70 -2.37 21.40
N LYS A 20 -1.19 -1.18 21.71
CA LYS A 20 -1.96 -0.19 22.46
C LYS A 20 -3.21 0.22 21.66
N ASN A 21 -4.36 0.23 22.31
CA ASN A 21 -5.66 0.54 21.71
C ASN A 21 -6.13 -0.48 20.65
N HIS A 22 -5.57 -1.69 20.62
CA HIS A 22 -5.97 -2.75 19.69
C HIS A 22 -6.04 -2.28 18.23
N ASN A 23 -5.06 -1.49 17.82
CA ASN A 23 -5.00 -0.93 16.47
C ASN A 23 -3.95 -1.63 15.59
N SER A 24 -4.01 -1.39 14.31
CA SER A 24 -3.16 -2.02 13.30
C SER A 24 -1.67 -1.65 13.37
N HIS A 25 -1.28 -0.69 14.21
CA HIS A 25 0.13 -0.29 14.35
C HIS A 25 0.93 -1.24 15.26
N GLY A 26 0.27 -2.04 16.10
CA GLY A 26 0.94 -3.01 16.97
C GLY A 26 1.93 -2.35 17.94
N CYS A 27 3.08 -3.02 18.14
CA CYS A 27 4.19 -2.51 18.95
C CYS A 27 5.31 -1.99 18.04
N MET A 28 5.88 -0.83 18.39
CA MET A 28 6.92 -0.18 17.60
C MET A 28 8.15 0.10 18.45
N VAL A 29 9.33 -0.19 17.89
CA VAL A 29 10.64 0.20 18.42
C VAL A 29 11.18 1.32 17.54
N THR A 30 11.52 2.44 18.15
CA THR A 30 12.23 3.58 17.56
C THR A 30 13.52 3.82 18.31
N PHE A 31 14.41 4.59 17.73
CA PHE A 31 15.71 4.91 18.34
C PHE A 31 15.76 6.36 18.79
N PRO A 32 16.55 6.70 19.81
CA PRO A 32 16.74 8.08 20.25
C PRO A 32 17.51 8.90 19.20
N ASP A 33 17.31 10.20 19.25
CA ASP A 33 18.07 11.13 18.38
C ASP A 33 19.53 11.21 18.78
N ASP A 34 19.82 11.01 20.08
CA ASP A 34 21.17 11.00 20.65
C ASP A 34 21.36 9.76 21.53
N PRO A 35 21.86 8.65 20.98
CA PRO A 35 22.02 7.41 21.73
C PRO A 35 23.20 7.51 22.69
N GLU A 36 22.98 7.09 23.95
CA GLU A 36 23.98 7.08 25.01
C GLU A 36 24.98 5.91 24.92
N PHE A 37 24.62 4.86 24.20
CA PHE A 37 25.41 3.63 24.13
C PHE A 37 26.06 3.44 22.78
N GLU A 38 27.33 3.04 22.78
CA GLU A 38 28.04 2.67 21.56
C GLU A 38 27.32 1.52 20.83
N GLY A 39 27.17 1.63 19.53
CA GLY A 39 26.46 0.63 18.70
C GLY A 39 24.94 0.76 18.69
N MET A 40 24.35 1.56 19.57
CA MET A 40 22.93 1.85 19.49
C MET A 40 22.63 2.71 18.25
N PRO A 41 21.69 2.29 17.38
CA PRO A 41 21.35 3.07 16.21
C PRO A 41 20.75 4.43 16.59
N LYS A 42 21.20 5.47 15.92
CA LYS A 42 20.58 6.80 15.98
C LYS A 42 19.25 6.81 15.22
N ASN A 43 18.29 7.62 15.68
CA ASN A 43 17.08 7.90 14.94
C ASN A 43 17.40 8.39 13.52
N ALA A 44 16.62 7.97 12.57
CA ALA A 44 16.72 8.41 11.17
C ALA A 44 15.35 8.30 10.50
N GLU A 45 15.24 8.87 9.30
CA GLU A 45 13.99 8.85 8.57
C GLU A 45 13.49 7.41 8.36
N ASP A 46 12.30 7.14 8.91
CA ASP A 46 11.60 5.85 8.84
C ASP A 46 12.42 4.66 9.41
N ARG A 47 13.38 4.92 10.31
CA ARG A 47 14.10 3.87 11.02
C ARG A 47 13.29 3.39 12.21
N ARG A 48 12.70 2.21 12.08
CA ARG A 48 11.88 1.57 13.11
C ARG A 48 11.73 0.09 12.89
N PHE A 49 11.34 -0.63 13.94
CA PHE A 49 10.84 -1.99 13.87
C PHE A 49 9.40 -2.03 14.37
N MET A 50 8.56 -2.89 13.78
CA MET A 50 7.17 -3.04 14.18
C MET A 50 6.76 -4.51 14.22
N ALA A 51 6.14 -4.91 15.34
CA ALA A 51 5.43 -6.16 15.51
C ALA A 51 3.93 -5.89 15.44
N MET A 52 3.23 -6.56 14.54
CA MET A 52 1.79 -6.39 14.33
C MET A 52 1.09 -7.74 14.49
N PRO A 53 0.95 -8.23 15.75
CA PRO A 53 0.23 -9.46 16.01
C PRO A 53 -1.27 -9.24 15.85
N ALA A 54 -1.94 -10.24 15.30
CA ALA A 54 -3.38 -10.22 15.12
C ALA A 54 -3.94 -11.65 15.04
N TYR A 55 -5.22 -11.77 15.35
CA TYR A 55 -6.06 -12.90 14.98
C TYR A 55 -7.10 -12.42 13.96
N LEU A 56 -7.38 -13.25 12.97
CA LEU A 56 -8.42 -13.03 11.98
C LEU A 56 -9.35 -14.25 11.97
N GLY A 57 -10.63 -14.01 12.23
CA GLY A 57 -11.67 -15.01 12.24
C GLY A 57 -12.25 -15.33 10.85
N GLY A 58 -13.57 -15.42 10.74
CA GLY A 58 -14.25 -15.81 9.52
C GLY A 58 -13.79 -17.18 9.03
N ARG A 59 -13.56 -17.33 7.76
CA ARG A 59 -13.03 -18.56 7.17
C ARG A 59 -11.54 -18.79 7.43
N TYR A 60 -10.83 -17.78 7.93
CA TYR A 60 -9.38 -17.86 8.11
C TYR A 60 -9.00 -18.52 9.44
N GLN A 61 -9.62 -18.10 10.54
CA GLN A 61 -9.39 -18.61 11.90
C GLN A 61 -7.89 -18.76 12.22
N MET A 62 -7.12 -17.71 11.97
CA MET A 62 -5.66 -17.73 11.99
C MET A 62 -5.12 -16.64 12.89
N ALA A 63 -4.19 -17.00 13.77
CA ALA A 63 -3.35 -16.05 14.48
C ALA A 63 -2.05 -15.85 13.73
N GLY A 64 -1.37 -14.72 13.97
CA GLY A 64 -0.09 -14.47 13.34
C GLY A 64 0.46 -13.09 13.64
N MET A 65 1.61 -12.81 13.03
CA MET A 65 2.32 -11.55 13.21
C MET A 65 2.99 -11.13 11.91
N LYS A 66 2.85 -9.86 11.56
CA LYS A 66 3.76 -9.22 10.63
C LYS A 66 4.85 -8.51 11.43
N TRP A 67 6.09 -8.89 11.18
CA TRP A 67 7.28 -8.21 11.69
C TRP A 67 7.98 -7.47 10.57
N TYR A 68 8.32 -6.19 10.75
CA TYR A 68 9.11 -5.50 9.78
C TYR A 68 10.06 -4.45 10.37
N GLY A 69 11.23 -4.33 9.74
CA GLY A 69 12.12 -3.20 9.91
C GLY A 69 12.02 -2.26 8.72
N SER A 70 12.13 -0.96 8.95
CA SER A 70 12.23 0.05 7.89
C SER A 70 13.33 1.06 8.16
N ASN A 71 13.94 1.56 7.08
CA ASN A 71 14.95 2.61 7.10
C ASN A 71 15.10 3.17 5.68
N MET A 72 15.00 4.50 5.53
CA MET A 72 15.20 5.14 4.22
C MET A 72 16.61 4.95 3.66
N GLU A 73 17.63 4.83 4.52
CA GLU A 73 19.02 4.58 4.14
C GLU A 73 19.25 3.23 3.44
N ASN A 74 18.34 2.28 3.59
CA ASN A 74 18.40 0.99 2.91
C ASN A 74 18.51 1.14 1.39
N LYS A 75 17.86 2.15 0.82
CA LYS A 75 17.91 2.42 -0.62
C LYS A 75 19.32 2.71 -1.13
N LYS A 76 20.15 3.38 -0.32
CA LYS A 76 21.56 3.66 -0.65
C LYS A 76 22.40 2.37 -0.69
N LYS A 77 21.94 1.32 -0.01
CA LYS A 77 22.58 0.01 0.07
C LYS A 77 21.97 -1.01 -0.92
N GLY A 78 21.09 -0.56 -1.82
CA GLY A 78 20.37 -1.46 -2.75
C GLY A 78 19.30 -2.34 -2.08
N LEU A 79 18.96 -2.08 -0.83
CA LEU A 79 17.96 -2.84 -0.09
C LEU A 79 16.57 -2.15 -0.16
N PRO A 80 15.47 -2.91 -0.03
CA PRO A 80 14.15 -2.31 0.13
C PRO A 80 14.09 -1.39 1.36
N ARG A 81 13.34 -0.30 1.27
CA ARG A 81 13.09 0.58 2.42
C ARG A 81 12.57 -0.18 3.63
N SER A 82 11.68 -1.14 3.41
CA SER A 82 11.13 -2.02 4.44
C SER A 82 11.39 -3.47 4.08
N ILE A 83 11.77 -4.25 5.06
CA ILE A 83 11.98 -5.70 4.96
C ILE A 83 11.01 -6.35 5.93
N LEU A 84 10.16 -7.22 5.39
CA LEU A 84 9.01 -7.76 6.10
C LEU A 84 9.05 -9.27 6.16
N MET A 85 8.69 -9.77 7.34
CA MET A 85 8.42 -11.19 7.58
C MET A 85 6.99 -11.34 8.10
N MET A 86 6.40 -12.51 7.86
CA MET A 86 5.11 -12.92 8.42
C MET A 86 5.25 -14.30 9.03
N MET A 87 4.68 -14.45 10.20
CA MET A 87 4.51 -15.74 10.88
C MET A 87 3.03 -16.01 11.07
N LEU A 88 2.61 -17.24 10.81
CA LEU A 88 1.27 -17.73 11.07
C LEU A 88 1.33 -18.80 12.14
N ASN A 89 0.35 -18.78 13.03
CA ASN A 89 0.23 -19.71 14.15
C ASN A 89 -1.15 -20.34 14.18
N ASP A 90 -1.19 -21.57 14.60
CA ASP A 90 -2.44 -22.23 15.00
C ASP A 90 -3.05 -21.46 16.18
N LYS A 91 -4.33 -21.15 16.08
CA LYS A 91 -5.02 -20.29 17.05
C LYS A 91 -5.25 -20.94 18.41
N ASP A 92 -5.32 -22.27 18.45
CA ASP A 92 -5.67 -23.03 19.66
C ASP A 92 -4.41 -23.46 20.43
N THR A 93 -3.38 -23.88 19.71
CA THR A 93 -2.15 -24.42 20.31
C THR A 93 -1.01 -23.41 20.37
N GLY A 94 -1.07 -22.33 19.56
CA GLY A 94 0.02 -21.38 19.39
C GLY A 94 1.18 -21.92 18.53
N ALA A 95 1.09 -23.15 18.02
CA ALA A 95 2.15 -23.74 17.20
C ALA A 95 2.42 -22.92 15.95
N PRO A 96 3.70 -22.69 15.59
CA PRO A 96 4.05 -22.00 14.35
C PRO A 96 3.73 -22.89 13.15
N LEU A 97 2.92 -22.38 12.22
CA LEU A 97 2.50 -23.08 11.01
C LEU A 97 3.33 -22.68 9.80
N ALA A 98 3.72 -21.39 9.73
CA ALA A 98 4.49 -20.87 8.62
C ALA A 98 5.27 -19.61 9.01
N MET A 99 6.46 -19.45 8.40
CA MET A 99 7.22 -18.22 8.41
C MET A 99 7.64 -17.91 6.98
N MET A 100 7.41 -16.66 6.52
CA MET A 100 7.63 -16.30 5.12
C MET A 100 8.06 -14.84 4.95
N SER A 101 8.76 -14.54 3.86
CA SER A 101 8.98 -13.16 3.41
C SER A 101 7.65 -12.52 3.02
N ALA A 102 7.42 -11.29 3.45
CA ALA A 102 6.12 -10.64 3.31
C ALA A 102 6.15 -9.31 2.53
N ASN A 103 7.25 -8.95 1.87
CA ASN A 103 7.34 -7.72 1.08
C ASN A 103 6.30 -7.69 -0.05
N LEU A 104 6.23 -8.75 -0.84
CA LEU A 104 5.28 -8.88 -1.93
C LEU A 104 3.84 -8.92 -1.42
N LEU A 105 3.58 -9.76 -0.44
CA LEU A 105 2.27 -9.91 0.19
C LEU A 105 1.75 -8.56 0.76
N SER A 106 2.63 -7.84 1.47
CA SER A 106 2.30 -6.51 2.02
C SER A 106 1.97 -5.50 0.92
N SER A 107 2.65 -5.56 -0.21
CA SER A 107 2.39 -4.68 -1.35
C SER A 107 1.03 -4.96 -1.98
N TYR A 108 0.73 -6.21 -2.25
CA TYR A 108 -0.54 -6.62 -2.85
C TYR A 108 -1.74 -6.34 -1.94
N ARG A 109 -1.63 -6.66 -0.62
CA ARG A 109 -2.73 -6.37 0.29
C ARG A 109 -3.00 -4.86 0.41
N THR A 110 -1.93 -4.03 0.35
CA THR A 110 -2.07 -2.57 0.45
C THR A 110 -2.72 -2.00 -0.81
N GLY A 111 -2.33 -2.46 -2.01
CA GLY A 111 -3.00 -2.09 -3.26
C GLY A 111 -4.41 -2.67 -3.41
N GLY A 112 -4.69 -3.80 -2.76
CA GLY A 112 -6.01 -4.43 -2.80
C GLY A 112 -7.10 -3.64 -2.06
N ILE A 113 -6.75 -2.91 -0.99
CA ILE A 113 -7.71 -2.07 -0.25
C ILE A 113 -8.35 -1.00 -1.15
N PRO A 114 -7.58 -0.12 -1.83
CA PRO A 114 -8.16 0.83 -2.76
C PRO A 114 -8.86 0.15 -3.94
N GLY A 115 -8.47 -1.07 -4.31
CA GLY A 115 -9.19 -1.89 -5.29
C GLY A 115 -10.61 -2.22 -4.86
N VAL A 116 -10.81 -2.61 -3.60
CA VAL A 116 -12.17 -2.80 -3.04
C VAL A 116 -12.93 -1.49 -3.04
N GLY A 117 -12.31 -0.38 -2.62
CA GLY A 117 -12.92 0.95 -2.70
C GLY A 117 -13.34 1.31 -4.14
N CYS A 118 -12.50 1.04 -5.12
CA CYS A 118 -12.81 1.25 -6.53
C CYS A 118 -14.02 0.41 -6.98
N LYS A 119 -14.09 -0.85 -6.56
CA LYS A 119 -15.21 -1.76 -6.91
C LYS A 119 -16.57 -1.20 -6.51
N TYR A 120 -16.65 -0.57 -5.34
CA TYR A 120 -17.92 -0.11 -4.80
C TYR A 120 -18.22 1.39 -5.00
N LEU A 121 -17.17 2.20 -5.15
CA LEU A 121 -17.32 3.66 -5.16
C LEU A 121 -17.04 4.30 -6.52
N ALA A 122 -16.22 3.68 -7.37
CA ALA A 122 -15.96 4.23 -8.69
C ALA A 122 -17.11 3.91 -9.65
N ARG A 123 -17.37 4.85 -10.56
CA ARG A 123 -18.36 4.65 -11.63
C ARG A 123 -18.00 3.43 -12.47
N GLU A 124 -18.98 2.67 -12.90
CA GLU A 124 -18.77 1.52 -13.80
C GLU A 124 -18.10 1.92 -15.11
N ALA A 125 -18.47 3.09 -15.64
CA ALA A 125 -17.93 3.66 -16.86
C ALA A 125 -16.58 4.35 -16.70
N ALA A 126 -15.89 4.20 -15.55
CA ALA A 126 -14.58 4.79 -15.30
C ALA A 126 -13.54 4.34 -16.35
N LYS A 127 -12.82 5.29 -16.94
CA LYS A 127 -11.84 5.08 -18.01
C LYS A 127 -10.44 5.52 -17.62
N THR A 128 -10.31 6.55 -16.78
CA THR A 128 -9.04 7.23 -16.54
C THR A 128 -8.65 7.14 -15.06
N VAL A 129 -7.43 6.65 -14.81
CA VAL A 129 -6.83 6.61 -13.46
C VAL A 129 -5.64 7.56 -13.39
N ALA A 130 -5.60 8.41 -12.35
CA ALA A 130 -4.41 9.16 -11.98
C ALA A 130 -3.60 8.44 -10.90
N ILE A 131 -2.33 8.21 -11.14
CA ILE A 131 -1.38 7.65 -10.16
C ILE A 131 -0.36 8.71 -9.79
N ILE A 132 -0.46 9.19 -8.56
CA ILE A 132 0.46 10.15 -7.97
C ILE A 132 1.40 9.39 -7.04
N GLY A 133 2.63 9.19 -7.48
CA GLY A 133 3.63 8.32 -6.86
C GLY A 133 3.71 6.95 -7.53
N PRO A 134 4.43 6.84 -8.68
CA PRO A 134 4.55 5.61 -9.46
C PRO A 134 5.55 4.61 -8.84
N GLY A 135 5.37 4.30 -7.56
CA GLY A 135 6.11 3.30 -6.81
C GLY A 135 5.38 1.96 -6.75
N VAL A 136 5.86 1.08 -5.84
CA VAL A 136 5.27 -0.26 -5.64
C VAL A 136 3.77 -0.17 -5.30
N MET A 137 3.37 0.77 -4.43
CA MET A 137 1.96 0.95 -4.07
C MET A 137 1.11 1.43 -5.26
N GLY A 138 1.64 2.33 -6.07
CA GLY A 138 0.96 2.77 -7.31
C GLY A 138 0.74 1.61 -8.28
N LYS A 139 1.75 0.73 -8.46
CA LYS A 139 1.66 -0.46 -9.31
C LYS A 139 0.57 -1.42 -8.83
N THR A 140 0.60 -1.78 -7.55
CA THR A 140 -0.38 -2.73 -6.98
C THR A 140 -1.78 -2.15 -6.92
N SER A 141 -1.94 -0.85 -6.70
CA SER A 141 -3.24 -0.18 -6.77
C SER A 141 -3.80 -0.16 -8.19
N LEU A 142 -3.00 0.20 -9.20
CA LEU A 142 -3.44 0.17 -10.60
C LEU A 142 -3.88 -1.24 -11.01
N ARG A 143 -3.10 -2.27 -10.66
CA ARG A 143 -3.46 -3.66 -10.91
C ARG A 143 -4.81 -4.05 -10.30
N ALA A 144 -5.07 -3.61 -9.07
CA ALA A 144 -6.35 -3.82 -8.43
C ALA A 144 -7.50 -3.05 -9.12
N PHE A 145 -7.26 -1.81 -9.54
CA PHE A 145 -8.27 -1.02 -10.24
C PHE A 145 -8.69 -1.64 -11.57
N VAL A 146 -7.72 -2.04 -12.41
CA VAL A 146 -8.04 -2.66 -13.71
C VAL A 146 -8.71 -4.03 -13.55
N SER A 147 -8.45 -4.74 -12.44
CA SER A 147 -9.10 -6.03 -12.17
C SER A 147 -10.58 -5.90 -11.82
N VAL A 148 -10.99 -4.78 -11.22
CA VAL A 148 -12.40 -4.52 -10.81
C VAL A 148 -13.13 -3.56 -11.75
N ARG A 149 -12.39 -2.84 -12.61
CA ARG A 149 -12.90 -1.94 -13.65
C ARG A 149 -12.14 -2.18 -14.95
N PRO A 150 -12.43 -3.28 -15.66
CA PRO A 150 -11.70 -3.66 -16.89
C PRO A 150 -11.88 -2.65 -18.03
N GLY A 151 -12.83 -1.73 -17.91
CA GLY A 151 -13.02 -0.62 -18.84
C GLY A 151 -11.99 0.50 -18.75
N ILE A 152 -11.09 0.49 -17.76
CA ILE A 152 -10.02 1.48 -17.62
C ILE A 152 -9.00 1.28 -18.73
N ASP A 153 -8.79 2.30 -19.56
CA ASP A 153 -7.88 2.28 -20.69
C ASP A 153 -6.81 3.38 -20.70
N THR A 154 -6.87 4.29 -19.72
CA THR A 154 -5.97 5.44 -19.63
C THR A 154 -5.39 5.56 -18.23
N VAL A 155 -4.07 5.70 -18.13
CA VAL A 155 -3.37 6.01 -16.87
C VAL A 155 -2.58 7.31 -17.02
N LYS A 156 -2.81 8.24 -16.11
CA LYS A 156 -2.04 9.47 -15.95
C LYS A 156 -1.08 9.31 -14.77
N ILE A 157 0.19 9.64 -14.98
CA ILE A 157 1.27 9.37 -14.04
C ILE A 157 1.94 10.67 -13.63
N LYS A 158 2.00 10.92 -12.31
CA LYS A 158 2.86 11.97 -11.73
C LYS A 158 3.84 11.35 -10.75
N GLY A 159 5.12 11.49 -11.04
CA GLY A 159 6.25 11.09 -10.21
C GLY A 159 7.29 12.21 -10.08
N ARG A 160 8.22 12.06 -9.13
CA ARG A 160 9.34 13.00 -8.94
C ARG A 160 10.62 12.58 -9.67
N GLY A 161 10.81 11.29 -9.89
CA GLY A 161 12.05 10.74 -10.45
C GLY A 161 11.80 9.94 -11.70
N GLN A 162 12.57 10.22 -12.77
CA GLN A 162 12.42 9.56 -14.08
C GLN A 162 12.48 8.03 -13.97
N LYS A 163 13.47 7.50 -13.23
CA LYS A 163 13.63 6.04 -13.03
C LYS A 163 12.36 5.36 -12.51
N SER A 164 11.61 6.01 -11.60
CA SER A 164 10.36 5.44 -11.07
C SER A 164 9.21 5.52 -12.08
N ILE A 165 9.18 6.58 -12.88
CA ILE A 165 8.22 6.74 -13.98
C ILE A 165 8.47 5.67 -15.04
N ASP A 166 9.71 5.50 -15.48
CA ASP A 166 10.07 4.50 -16.51
C ASP A 166 9.75 3.08 -16.04
N SER A 167 10.08 2.76 -14.78
CA SER A 167 9.73 1.47 -14.18
C SER A 167 8.24 1.24 -14.06
N PHE A 168 7.46 2.30 -13.89
CA PHE A 168 5.99 2.20 -13.85
C PHE A 168 5.41 2.04 -15.24
N VAL A 169 5.92 2.77 -16.22
CA VAL A 169 5.52 2.63 -17.64
C VAL A 169 5.80 1.22 -18.15
N ALA A 170 6.99 0.67 -17.84
CA ALA A 170 7.33 -0.71 -18.20
C ALA A 170 6.33 -1.70 -17.59
N PHE A 171 6.04 -1.54 -16.29
CA PHE A 171 5.03 -2.36 -15.60
C PHE A 171 3.64 -2.26 -16.24
N VAL A 172 3.18 -1.06 -16.62
CA VAL A 172 1.87 -0.89 -17.26
C VAL A 172 1.80 -1.64 -18.59
N LYS A 173 2.85 -1.54 -19.41
CA LYS A 173 2.93 -2.23 -20.71
C LYS A 173 2.93 -3.75 -20.58
N GLU A 174 3.59 -4.27 -19.55
CA GLU A 174 3.74 -5.70 -19.31
C GLU A 174 2.51 -6.32 -18.62
N GLU A 175 2.01 -5.66 -17.58
CA GLU A 175 1.06 -6.25 -16.64
C GLU A 175 -0.38 -5.72 -16.76
N CYS A 176 -0.58 -4.64 -17.52
CA CYS A 176 -1.89 -4.01 -17.69
C CYS A 176 -2.23 -3.81 -19.18
N PRO A 177 -2.35 -4.88 -19.98
CA PRO A 177 -2.51 -4.77 -21.44
C PRO A 177 -3.80 -4.06 -21.88
N GLY A 178 -4.78 -3.91 -20.98
CA GLY A 178 -6.00 -3.12 -21.25
C GLY A 178 -5.76 -1.60 -21.28
N ILE A 179 -4.65 -1.12 -20.71
CA ILE A 179 -4.27 0.31 -20.73
C ILE A 179 -3.69 0.67 -22.09
N LYS A 180 -4.40 1.49 -22.84
CA LYS A 180 -4.03 1.95 -24.18
C LYS A 180 -3.25 3.25 -24.16
N ASN A 181 -3.56 4.13 -23.19
CA ASN A 181 -3.00 5.47 -23.09
C ASN A 181 -2.22 5.61 -21.80
N ILE A 182 -0.94 5.96 -21.91
CA ILE A 182 -0.06 6.27 -20.76
C ILE A 182 0.36 7.72 -20.91
N VAL A 183 -0.07 8.57 -19.98
CA VAL A 183 0.20 10.02 -19.98
C VAL A 183 1.09 10.35 -18.79
N ILE A 184 2.26 10.91 -19.07
CA ILE A 184 3.17 11.43 -18.03
C ILE A 184 2.82 12.89 -17.84
N CYS A 185 2.49 13.28 -16.62
CA CYS A 185 2.02 14.62 -16.26
C CYS A 185 3.10 15.43 -15.55
N ASP A 186 3.18 16.71 -15.88
CA ASP A 186 4.15 17.64 -15.27
C ASP A 186 3.69 18.16 -13.90
N SER A 187 2.40 18.13 -13.64
CA SER A 187 1.83 18.56 -12.35
C SER A 187 0.81 17.55 -11.80
N ILE A 188 0.47 17.68 -10.50
CA ILE A 188 -0.59 16.89 -9.87
C ILE A 188 -1.95 17.31 -10.45
N GLU A 189 -2.14 18.59 -10.66
CA GLU A 189 -3.36 19.19 -11.22
C GLU A 189 -3.67 18.60 -12.60
N GLU A 190 -2.66 18.48 -13.45
CA GLU A 190 -2.79 17.84 -14.77
C GLU A 190 -3.16 16.37 -14.65
N ALA A 191 -2.52 15.63 -13.74
CA ALA A 191 -2.82 14.22 -13.53
C ALA A 191 -4.26 14.01 -13.03
N VAL A 192 -4.74 14.85 -12.12
CA VAL A 192 -6.06 14.74 -11.51
C VAL A 192 -7.18 15.21 -12.43
N LYS A 193 -6.91 16.25 -13.24
CA LYS A 193 -7.90 16.80 -14.16
C LYS A 193 -8.49 15.71 -15.05
N ASP A 194 -9.82 15.63 -15.09
CA ASP A 194 -10.58 14.66 -15.89
C ASP A 194 -10.27 13.18 -15.60
N SER A 195 -9.73 12.85 -14.44
CA SER A 195 -9.54 11.49 -13.99
C SER A 195 -10.75 10.99 -13.20
N ASP A 196 -11.14 9.74 -13.44
CA ASP A 196 -12.27 9.09 -12.77
C ASP A 196 -11.85 8.52 -11.40
N ILE A 197 -10.60 8.08 -11.30
CA ILE A 197 -10.01 7.50 -10.10
C ILE A 197 -8.68 8.18 -9.83
N ILE A 198 -8.45 8.61 -8.59
CA ILE A 198 -7.20 9.24 -8.17
C ILE A 198 -6.58 8.42 -7.06
N SER A 199 -5.36 7.94 -7.27
CA SER A 199 -4.58 7.21 -6.28
C SER A 199 -3.32 7.98 -5.91
N MET A 200 -3.25 8.41 -4.63
CA MET A 200 -2.10 9.10 -4.08
C MET A 200 -1.29 8.14 -3.20
N THR A 201 -0.10 7.79 -3.65
CA THR A 201 0.81 6.85 -2.97
C THR A 201 2.15 7.49 -2.61
N VAL A 202 2.14 8.80 -2.43
CA VAL A 202 3.30 9.59 -2.00
C VAL A 202 3.32 9.77 -0.50
N ARG A 203 4.52 9.79 0.08
CA ARG A 203 4.72 10.24 1.46
C ARG A 203 4.78 11.78 1.44
N GLN A 204 3.80 12.41 2.04
CA GLN A 204 3.73 13.86 2.09
C GLN A 204 3.42 14.35 3.50
N SER A 205 4.18 15.37 3.94
CA SER A 205 4.00 16.01 5.23
C SER A 205 2.89 17.07 5.23
N PHE A 206 2.40 17.46 4.04
CA PHE A 206 1.36 18.48 3.86
C PHE A 206 0.16 17.93 3.11
N LEU A 207 -1.03 18.33 3.54
CA LEU A 207 -2.27 18.03 2.86
C LEU A 207 -2.31 18.79 1.53
N ILE A 208 -2.36 18.07 0.40
CA ILE A 208 -2.63 18.69 -0.91
C ILE A 208 -4.16 18.79 -1.03
N LEU A 209 -4.69 19.98 -0.76
CA LEU A 209 -6.07 20.32 -1.10
C LEU A 209 -6.14 20.69 -2.57
N ILE A 210 -6.61 19.76 -3.40
CA ILE A 210 -6.90 20.02 -4.80
C ILE A 210 -8.32 20.61 -4.87
N ARG A 211 -8.41 21.93 -4.78
CA ARG A 211 -9.70 22.63 -4.70
C ARG A 211 -10.46 22.69 -6.03
N ASN A 212 -9.79 22.55 -7.16
CA ASN A 212 -10.36 22.81 -8.50
C ASN A 212 -10.21 21.65 -9.51
N GLY A 213 -9.67 20.50 -9.12
CA GLY A 213 -9.36 19.41 -10.05
C GLY A 213 -10.38 18.24 -10.04
N LEU A 214 -11.32 18.23 -9.10
CA LEU A 214 -12.32 17.17 -9.03
C LEU A 214 -13.51 17.52 -9.95
N LYS A 215 -13.92 16.58 -10.79
CA LYS A 215 -15.17 16.68 -11.53
C LYS A 215 -16.31 16.87 -10.53
N LYS A 216 -17.20 17.86 -10.76
CA LYS A 216 -18.45 17.93 -10.03
C LYS A 216 -19.23 16.65 -10.29
N VAL A 217 -19.54 15.92 -9.24
CA VAL A 217 -20.51 14.84 -9.30
C VAL A 217 -21.87 15.51 -9.39
N HIS A 218 -22.56 15.34 -10.52
CA HIS A 218 -23.96 15.72 -10.71
C HIS A 218 -24.84 14.53 -10.39
#